data_5da157af3588ed885ecacd17782bfbb8
#
_entry.id   5da157af3588ed885ecacd17782bfbb8
#
_cell.length_a   1.000
_cell.length_b   1.000
_cell.length_c   1.000
_cell.angle_alpha   90.00
_cell.angle_beta   90.00
_cell.angle_gamma   90.00
#
_symmetry.space_group_name_H-M   'P 1'
#
loop_
_entity.id
_entity.type
_entity.pdbx_description
1 polymer ?
#
loop_
_entity_poly.entity_id
_entity_poly.type
_entity_poly.pdbx_seq_one_letter_code
_entity_poly.pdbx_strand_id
1 'polypeptide(L)'
;MTKHAEPKWLAKWNRMSRQLGNWPFRFDYYIHYHFFPNLTITSFLGHSFHIQRFNPLDLHTTRVQSRILPSKFSDQTEIGRRMIERVHADSVEFTHRVFAEDSDICSKVQAGMQQAQRPAALAREYELRVLHFQRAYLAAVYDACSPT
;
A
#
# COMPACT_ATOMS: atom_id res chain seq x y z
N MET A 1 -5.72 19.29 -10.62
CA MET A 1 -5.08 18.64 -9.45
C MET A 1 -4.97 19.65 -8.34
N THR A 2 -5.88 19.62 -7.39
CA THR A 2 -5.77 20.43 -6.16
C THR A 2 -4.63 19.86 -5.32
N LYS A 3 -3.53 20.58 -5.22
CA LYS A 3 -2.47 20.28 -4.27
C LYS A 3 -3.09 20.47 -2.88
N HIS A 4 -3.48 19.37 -2.25
CA HIS A 4 -3.75 19.42 -0.82
C HIS A 4 -2.46 19.83 -0.12
N ALA A 5 -2.52 20.95 0.59
CA ALA A 5 -1.37 21.44 1.36
C ALA A 5 -0.95 20.34 2.35
N GLU A 6 0.32 20.00 2.31
CA GLU A 6 0.89 19.01 3.24
C GLU A 6 0.60 19.47 4.69
N PRO A 7 0.09 18.60 5.56
CA PRO A 7 -0.15 18.96 6.95
C PRO A 7 1.14 19.47 7.61
N LYS A 8 1.05 20.55 8.38
CA LYS A 8 2.23 21.21 9.01
C LYS A 8 3.08 20.24 9.86
N TRP A 9 2.44 19.28 10.52
CA TRP A 9 3.14 18.25 11.30
C TRP A 9 3.96 17.31 10.40
N LEU A 10 3.45 16.96 9.22
CA LEU A 10 4.13 16.12 8.26
C LEU A 10 5.35 16.81 7.66
N ALA A 11 5.22 18.11 7.32
CA ALA A 11 6.34 18.92 6.87
C ALA A 11 7.45 19.06 7.93
N LYS A 12 7.07 19.25 9.21
CA LYS A 12 7.99 19.28 10.34
C LYS A 12 8.67 17.93 10.53
N TRP A 13 7.90 16.85 10.46
CA TRP A 13 8.38 15.49 10.54
C TRP A 13 9.37 15.16 9.42
N ASN A 14 9.03 15.47 8.18
CA ASN A 14 9.90 15.27 7.02
C ASN A 14 11.23 16.03 7.18
N ARG A 15 11.20 17.26 7.69
CA ARG A 15 12.41 18.03 7.96
C ARG A 15 13.29 17.37 9.01
N MET A 16 12.70 16.92 10.10
CA MET A 16 13.41 16.29 11.22
C MET A 16 13.99 14.93 10.83
N SER A 17 13.24 14.11 10.15
CA SER A 17 13.71 12.81 9.66
C SER A 17 14.84 12.95 8.63
N ARG A 18 14.83 14.04 7.83
CA ARG A 18 15.92 14.38 6.90
C ARG A 18 17.22 14.70 7.60
N GLN A 19 17.17 15.29 8.77
CA GLN A 19 18.35 15.66 9.56
C GLN A 19 18.94 14.46 10.32
N LEU A 20 18.12 13.48 10.69
CA LEU A 20 18.50 12.33 11.49
C LEU A 20 18.94 11.11 10.69
N GLY A 21 18.65 11.07 9.39
CA GLY A 21 18.90 9.89 8.58
C GLY A 21 19.67 10.18 7.30
N ASN A 22 20.83 9.54 7.16
CA ASN A 22 21.45 9.39 5.85
C ASN A 22 20.80 8.18 5.17
N TRP A 23 19.65 8.43 4.53
CA TRP A 23 18.81 7.38 3.97
C TRP A 23 19.27 7.05 2.57
N PRO A 24 19.66 5.79 2.30
CA PRO A 24 20.07 5.39 0.96
C PRO A 24 18.91 5.44 -0.06
N PHE A 25 17.66 5.36 0.43
CA PHE A 25 16.46 5.40 -0.40
C PHE A 25 15.56 6.54 0.04
N ARG A 26 15.68 7.65 -0.63
CA ARG A 26 14.89 8.83 -0.35
C ARG A 26 13.89 9.05 -1.46
N PHE A 27 12.61 9.02 -1.10
CA PHE A 27 11.53 9.36 -2.00
C PHE A 27 10.82 10.59 -1.46
N ASP A 28 10.57 11.57 -2.34
CA ASP A 28 9.76 12.74 -1.99
C ASP A 28 8.26 12.53 -2.28
N TYR A 29 7.84 11.27 -2.44
CA TYR A 29 6.49 10.89 -2.79
C TYR A 29 6.11 9.51 -2.24
N TYR A 30 4.81 9.24 -2.19
CA TYR A 30 4.28 7.93 -1.87
C TYR A 30 4.53 6.96 -3.04
N ILE A 31 5.03 5.78 -2.73
CA ILE A 31 5.26 4.71 -3.69
C ILE A 31 4.30 3.58 -3.41
N HIS A 32 3.70 3.06 -4.47
CA HIS A 32 2.90 1.85 -4.43
C HIS A 32 3.22 0.99 -5.64
N TYR A 33 3.87 -0.12 -5.43
CA TYR A 33 4.11 -1.15 -6.42
C TYR A 33 3.21 -2.35 -6.17
N HIS A 34 2.61 -2.84 -7.24
CA HIS A 34 1.89 -4.11 -7.24
C HIS A 34 2.68 -5.13 -8.05
N PHE A 35 2.95 -6.28 -7.45
CA PHE A 35 3.58 -7.44 -8.08
C PHE A 35 2.53 -8.51 -8.24
N PHE A 36 2.22 -8.81 -9.49
CA PHE A 36 1.25 -9.87 -9.82
C PHE A 36 1.72 -11.22 -9.23
N PRO A 37 0.84 -12.05 -8.69
CA PRO A 37 -0.61 -11.84 -8.63
C PRO A 37 -1.12 -11.10 -7.38
N ASN A 38 -0.40 -11.08 -6.27
CA ASN A 38 -1.00 -10.77 -4.97
C ASN A 38 -0.09 -10.07 -3.96
N LEU A 39 1.01 -9.47 -4.41
CA LEU A 39 1.95 -8.77 -3.54
C LEU A 39 1.93 -7.27 -3.81
N THR A 40 1.87 -6.46 -2.76
CA THR A 40 2.10 -5.02 -2.85
C THR A 40 3.26 -4.59 -1.96
N ILE A 41 4.00 -3.61 -2.42
CA ILE A 41 5.03 -2.92 -1.63
C ILE A 41 4.73 -1.43 -1.71
N THR A 42 4.52 -0.84 -0.55
CA THR A 42 4.28 0.60 -0.44
C THR A 42 5.34 1.24 0.43
N SER A 43 5.61 2.50 0.18
CA SER A 43 6.46 3.31 1.05
C SER A 43 5.98 4.74 1.07
N PHE A 44 5.93 5.30 2.26
CA PHE A 44 5.69 6.71 2.47
C PHE A 44 7.01 7.40 2.72
N LEU A 45 7.49 8.16 1.73
CA LEU A 45 8.73 8.94 1.77
C LEU A 45 10.01 8.13 2.11
N GLY A 46 9.98 6.81 2.01
CA GLY A 46 11.11 5.95 2.36
C GLY A 46 11.30 5.71 3.88
N HIS A 47 10.41 6.22 4.75
CA HIS A 47 10.53 6.05 6.20
C HIS A 47 10.23 4.64 6.67
N SER A 48 9.30 3.99 5.99
CA SER A 48 8.95 2.60 6.21
C SER A 48 8.54 1.96 4.90
N PHE A 49 8.73 0.67 4.83
CA PHE A 49 8.20 -0.16 3.75
C PHE A 49 7.10 -1.03 4.30
N HIS A 50 5.99 -1.06 3.59
CA HIS A 50 4.84 -1.84 3.93
C HIS A 50 4.63 -2.90 2.86
N ILE A 51 4.79 -4.16 3.25
CA ILE A 51 4.68 -5.31 2.36
C ILE A 51 3.37 -6.01 2.70
N GLN A 52 2.49 -6.18 1.71
CA GLN A 52 1.19 -6.82 1.87
C GLN A 52 1.06 -7.97 0.87
N ARG A 53 0.54 -9.07 1.36
CA ARG A 53 0.19 -10.23 0.54
C ARG A 53 -1.28 -10.54 0.70
N PHE A 54 -1.97 -10.63 -0.43
CA PHE A 54 -3.40 -10.93 -0.52
C PHE A 54 -3.58 -12.38 -0.98
N ASN A 55 -3.95 -13.27 -0.07
CA ASN A 55 -4.14 -14.68 -0.37
C ASN A 55 -5.63 -15.00 -0.41
N PRO A 56 -6.24 -15.21 -1.58
CA PRO A 56 -7.61 -15.68 -1.66
C PRO A 56 -7.73 -17.06 -1.00
N LEU A 57 -8.70 -17.23 -0.12
CA LEU A 57 -9.01 -18.50 0.53
C LEU A 57 -10.19 -19.17 -0.15
N ASP A 58 -11.17 -18.38 -0.56
CA ASP A 58 -12.35 -18.79 -1.31
C ASP A 58 -12.90 -17.60 -2.11
N LEU A 59 -14.09 -17.74 -2.72
CA LEU A 59 -14.72 -16.70 -3.55
C LEU A 59 -15.10 -15.43 -2.78
N HIS A 60 -15.19 -15.50 -1.47
CA HIS A 60 -15.68 -14.42 -0.62
C HIS A 60 -14.67 -13.98 0.43
N THR A 61 -13.58 -14.73 0.60
CA THR A 61 -12.64 -14.52 1.70
C THR A 61 -11.22 -14.39 1.18
N THR A 62 -10.55 -13.31 1.56
CA THR A 62 -9.13 -13.07 1.29
C THR A 62 -8.39 -12.85 2.60
N ARG A 63 -7.32 -13.60 2.81
CA ARG A 63 -6.39 -13.38 3.93
C ARG A 63 -5.36 -12.34 3.52
N VAL A 64 -5.33 -11.23 4.25
CA VAL A 64 -4.30 -10.19 4.09
C VAL A 64 -3.22 -10.39 5.14
N GLN A 65 -1.99 -10.55 4.69
CA GLN A 65 -0.79 -10.56 5.53
C GLN A 65 -0.03 -9.27 5.29
N SER A 66 0.34 -8.59 6.38
CA SER A 66 1.00 -7.30 6.32
C SER A 66 2.25 -7.30 7.19
N ARG A 67 3.33 -6.69 6.66
CA ARG A 67 4.57 -6.45 7.40
C ARG A 67 5.01 -5.02 7.17
N ILE A 68 5.33 -4.32 8.25
CA ILE A 68 5.89 -2.98 8.22
C ILE A 68 7.35 -3.09 8.61
N LEU A 69 8.22 -2.67 7.71
CA LEU A 69 9.66 -2.67 7.90
C LEU A 69 10.11 -1.21 8.08
N PRO A 70 10.62 -0.84 9.25
CA PRO A 70 11.20 0.49 9.43
C PRO A 70 12.50 0.60 8.62
N SER A 71 12.78 1.77 8.09
CA SER A 71 14.07 2.04 7.48
C SER A 71 15.17 2.02 8.52
N LYS A 72 16.36 1.57 8.13
CA LYS A 72 17.54 1.67 8.97
C LYS A 72 18.02 3.13 9.00
N PHE A 73 18.22 3.64 10.19
CA PHE A 73 18.84 4.94 10.41
C PHE A 73 20.34 4.75 10.68
N SER A 74 21.13 5.70 10.22
CA SER A 74 22.58 5.72 10.52
C SER A 74 22.86 6.14 11.96
N ASP A 75 21.95 6.91 12.58
CA ASP A 75 22.09 7.35 13.95
C ASP A 75 21.82 6.21 14.94
N GLN A 76 22.88 5.76 15.62
CA GLN A 76 22.84 4.71 16.64
C GLN A 76 22.71 5.26 18.05
N THR A 77 22.45 6.57 18.21
CA THR A 77 22.25 7.17 19.54
C THR A 77 20.97 6.63 20.17
N GLU A 78 20.90 6.68 21.49
CA GLU A 78 19.71 6.30 22.26
C GLU A 78 18.47 7.13 21.82
N ILE A 79 18.68 8.41 21.55
CA ILE A 79 17.62 9.29 21.05
C ILE A 79 17.15 8.84 19.67
N GLY A 80 18.08 8.53 18.76
CA GLY A 80 17.77 8.02 17.43
C GLY A 80 16.95 6.72 17.50
N ARG A 81 17.34 5.77 18.34
CA ARG A 81 16.61 4.51 18.53
C ARG A 81 15.18 4.74 19.03
N ARG A 82 14.98 5.55 20.07
CA ARG A 82 13.64 5.88 20.59
C ARG A 82 12.75 6.55 19.54
N MET A 83 13.34 7.41 18.71
CA MET A 83 12.60 8.03 17.62
C MET A 83 12.15 7.02 16.58
N ILE A 84 13.01 6.07 16.19
CA ILE A 84 12.67 5.01 15.23
C ILE A 84 11.53 4.15 15.79
N GLU A 85 11.63 3.73 17.05
CA GLU A 85 10.59 2.95 17.73
C GLU A 85 9.25 3.69 17.73
N ARG A 86 9.27 4.98 18.02
CA ARG A 86 8.05 5.80 18.00
C ARG A 86 7.45 5.91 16.59
N VAL A 87 8.27 6.20 15.59
CA VAL A 87 7.82 6.26 14.19
C VAL A 87 7.24 4.92 13.74
N HIS A 88 7.90 3.84 14.11
CA HIS A 88 7.42 2.51 13.78
C HIS A 88 6.05 2.23 14.42
N ALA A 89 5.91 2.53 15.71
CA ALA A 89 4.64 2.37 16.42
C ALA A 89 3.52 3.21 15.79
N ASP A 90 3.78 4.48 15.49
CA ASP A 90 2.82 5.36 14.83
C ASP A 90 2.46 4.88 13.42
N SER A 91 3.42 4.31 12.68
CA SER A 91 3.18 3.71 11.35
C SER A 91 2.30 2.47 11.44
N VAL A 92 2.51 1.64 12.44
CA VAL A 92 1.69 0.44 12.69
C VAL A 92 0.25 0.85 13.02
N GLU A 93 0.07 1.79 13.97
CA GLU A 93 -1.25 2.28 14.35
C GLU A 93 -2.00 2.92 13.17
N PHE A 94 -1.31 3.77 12.40
CA PHE A 94 -1.89 4.38 11.20
C PHE A 94 -2.34 3.32 10.20
N THR A 95 -1.49 2.32 9.95
CA THR A 95 -1.80 1.22 9.04
C THR A 95 -3.02 0.43 9.49
N HIS A 96 -3.15 0.11 10.77
CA HIS A 96 -4.33 -0.58 11.28
C HIS A 96 -5.61 0.21 11.05
N ARG A 97 -5.61 1.53 11.22
CA ARG A 97 -6.78 2.38 10.95
C ARG A 97 -7.15 2.38 9.47
N VAL A 98 -6.17 2.54 8.58
CA VAL A 98 -6.40 2.52 7.14
C VAL A 98 -6.96 1.15 6.71
N PHE A 99 -6.41 0.05 7.21
CA PHE A 99 -6.91 -1.26 6.89
C PHE A 99 -8.33 -1.53 7.37
N ALA A 100 -8.70 -1.03 8.54
CA ALA A 100 -10.06 -1.16 9.02
C ALA A 100 -11.04 -0.43 8.10
N GLU A 101 -10.69 0.79 7.66
CA GLU A 101 -11.47 1.58 6.71
C GLU A 101 -11.56 0.89 5.34
N ASP A 102 -10.42 0.47 4.78
CA ASP A 102 -10.35 -0.21 3.48
C ASP A 102 -11.15 -1.52 3.49
N SER A 103 -11.09 -2.30 4.58
CA SER A 103 -11.84 -3.55 4.72
C SER A 103 -13.35 -3.34 4.69
N ASP A 104 -13.83 -2.28 5.34
CA ASP A 104 -15.25 -1.91 5.30
C ASP A 104 -15.68 -1.49 3.88
N ILE A 105 -14.87 -0.66 3.22
CA ILE A 105 -15.13 -0.24 1.85
C ILE A 105 -15.12 -1.43 0.88
N CYS A 106 -14.10 -2.30 0.97
CA CYS A 106 -14.00 -3.49 0.10
C CYS A 106 -15.21 -4.41 0.24
N SER A 107 -15.71 -4.61 1.47
CA SER A 107 -16.92 -5.42 1.72
C SER A 107 -18.16 -4.81 1.06
N LYS A 108 -18.33 -3.49 1.13
CA LYS A 108 -19.43 -2.77 0.49
C LYS A 108 -19.35 -2.82 -1.04
N VAL A 109 -18.13 -2.65 -1.59
CA VAL A 109 -17.87 -2.77 -3.03
C VAL A 109 -18.18 -4.17 -3.52
N GLN A 110 -17.75 -5.21 -2.79
CA GLN A 110 -18.07 -6.60 -3.14
C GLN A 110 -19.57 -6.86 -3.19
N ALA A 111 -20.33 -6.39 -2.20
CA ALA A 111 -21.78 -6.51 -2.19
C ALA A 111 -22.43 -5.75 -3.37
N GLY A 112 -21.93 -4.57 -3.69
CA GLY A 112 -22.41 -3.79 -4.84
C GLY A 112 -22.12 -4.48 -6.17
N MET A 113 -20.93 -5.06 -6.33
CA MET A 113 -20.54 -5.79 -7.56
C MET A 113 -21.39 -7.05 -7.78
N GLN A 114 -21.75 -7.76 -6.72
CA GLN A 114 -22.62 -8.94 -6.82
C GLN A 114 -24.05 -8.60 -7.30
N GLN A 115 -24.50 -7.38 -7.08
CA GLN A 115 -25.82 -6.91 -7.49
C GLN A 115 -25.79 -6.12 -8.80
N ALA A 116 -24.61 -5.83 -9.33
CA ALA A 116 -24.45 -5.03 -10.54
C ALA A 116 -24.99 -5.76 -11.77
N GLN A 117 -25.95 -5.16 -12.46
CA GLN A 117 -26.48 -5.67 -13.72
C GLN A 117 -25.62 -5.32 -14.94
N ARG A 118 -24.65 -4.43 -14.78
CA ARG A 118 -23.76 -3.97 -15.85
C ARG A 118 -22.31 -3.99 -15.36
N PRO A 119 -21.36 -4.29 -16.26
CA PRO A 119 -19.95 -4.20 -15.93
C PRO A 119 -19.59 -2.75 -15.54
N ALA A 120 -18.74 -2.59 -14.53
CA ALA A 120 -18.20 -1.29 -14.18
C ALA A 120 -17.29 -0.78 -15.32
N ALA A 121 -17.42 0.52 -15.64
CA ALA A 121 -16.51 1.17 -16.56
C ALA A 121 -15.26 1.64 -15.81
N LEU A 122 -14.08 1.38 -16.39
CA LEU A 122 -12.82 1.90 -15.88
C LEU A 122 -12.53 3.28 -16.49
N ALA A 123 -12.13 4.24 -15.67
CA ALA A 123 -11.66 5.54 -16.13
C ALA A 123 -10.23 5.40 -16.71
N ARG A 124 -10.15 5.34 -18.04
CA ARG A 124 -8.95 4.97 -18.79
C ARG A 124 -7.67 5.71 -18.36
N GLU A 125 -7.79 6.98 -18.01
CA GLU A 125 -6.63 7.80 -17.65
C GLU A 125 -6.14 7.59 -16.21
N TYR A 126 -7.03 7.18 -15.30
CA TYR A 126 -6.73 7.10 -13.86
C TYR A 126 -6.60 5.66 -13.38
N GLU A 127 -7.16 4.68 -14.11
CA GLU A 127 -7.26 3.28 -13.70
C GLU A 127 -6.44 2.32 -14.58
N LEU A 128 -5.42 2.81 -15.27
CA LEU A 128 -4.55 1.99 -16.11
C LEU A 128 -3.92 0.82 -15.33
N ARG A 129 -3.61 1.00 -14.06
CA ARG A 129 -3.03 -0.06 -13.21
C ARG A 129 -4.03 -1.18 -12.97
N VAL A 130 -5.30 -0.84 -12.76
CA VAL A 130 -6.38 -1.83 -12.62
C VAL A 130 -6.56 -2.60 -13.93
N LEU A 131 -6.55 -1.91 -15.05
CA LEU A 131 -6.64 -2.54 -16.37
C LEU A 131 -5.46 -3.50 -16.63
N HIS A 132 -4.23 -3.11 -16.28
CA HIS A 132 -3.06 -3.98 -16.42
C HIS A 132 -3.17 -5.21 -15.53
N PHE A 133 -3.62 -5.06 -14.30
CA PHE A 133 -3.87 -6.19 -13.40
C PHE A 133 -4.91 -7.15 -13.97
N GLN A 134 -6.06 -6.63 -14.42
CA GLN A 134 -7.11 -7.45 -15.01
C GLN A 134 -6.62 -8.23 -16.23
N ARG A 135 -5.86 -7.60 -17.12
CA ARG A 135 -5.26 -8.27 -18.28
C ARG A 135 -4.31 -9.40 -17.88
N ALA A 136 -3.43 -9.14 -16.92
CA ALA A 136 -2.50 -10.16 -16.41
C ALA A 136 -3.26 -11.33 -15.77
N TYR A 137 -4.32 -11.02 -15.01
CA TYR A 137 -5.17 -12.03 -14.38
C TYR A 137 -5.88 -12.89 -15.42
N LEU A 138 -6.52 -12.27 -16.42
CA LEU A 138 -7.22 -12.99 -17.48
C LEU A 138 -6.25 -13.87 -18.28
N ALA A 139 -5.07 -13.38 -18.63
CA ALA A 139 -4.06 -14.17 -19.31
C ALA A 139 -3.68 -15.41 -18.50
N ALA A 140 -3.39 -15.24 -17.21
CA ALA A 140 -3.02 -16.35 -16.32
C ALA A 140 -4.15 -17.40 -16.20
N VAL A 141 -5.42 -16.96 -16.14
CA VAL A 141 -6.57 -17.87 -16.09
C VAL A 141 -6.77 -18.62 -17.42
N TYR A 142 -6.67 -17.94 -18.53
CA TYR A 142 -6.83 -18.57 -19.86
C TYR A 142 -5.68 -19.53 -20.14
N ASP A 143 -4.43 -19.16 -19.84
CA ASP A 143 -3.28 -20.05 -20.02
C ASP A 143 -3.40 -21.32 -19.15
N ALA A 144 -3.90 -21.18 -17.91
CA ALA A 144 -4.14 -22.33 -17.04
C ALA A 144 -5.29 -23.24 -17.48
N CYS A 145 -6.24 -22.71 -18.26
CA CYS A 145 -7.39 -23.47 -18.78
C CYS A 145 -7.20 -24.00 -20.21
N SER A 146 -6.09 -23.67 -20.87
CA SER A 146 -5.80 -24.17 -22.21
C SER A 146 -5.37 -25.64 -22.13
N PRO A 147 -6.05 -26.59 -22.82
CA PRO A 147 -5.63 -27.97 -22.82
C PRO A 147 -4.27 -28.09 -23.54
N THR A 148 -3.31 -28.74 -22.87
CA THR A 148 -2.03 -29.15 -23.47
C THR A 148 -2.23 -30.23 -24.52
#